data_33ad9b74560a51d85fd7f9f072d6a655
#
_entry.id   33ad9b74560a51d85fd7f9f072d6a655
#
_cell.length_a   1.000
_cell.length_b   1.000
_cell.length_c   1.000
_cell.angle_alpha   90.00
_cell.angle_beta   90.00
_cell.angle_gamma   90.00
#
_symmetry.space_group_name_H-M   'P 1'
#
loop_
_entity.id
_entity.type
_entity.pdbx_description
1 polymer ?
#
loop_
_entity_poly.entity_id
_entity_poly.type
_entity_poly.pdbx_seq_one_letter_code
_entity_poly.pdbx_strand_id
1 'polypeptide(L)'
;MLSGNGIYTGYLGSPRQIQIVSDFIRDFRRKDSLTIIDPVLGDNGKLYSNFNESMVVEMQHLVTHADVITPNLTELFYLLDRPYK
;
A
#
# COMPACT_ATOMS: atom_id res chain seq x y z
N MET A 1 -4.92 -7.95 9.94
CA MET A 1 -4.81 -7.99 8.48
C MET A 1 -5.97 -8.73 7.82
N LEU A 2 -6.39 -9.86 8.34
CA LEU A 2 -7.55 -10.59 7.84
C LEU A 2 -8.75 -10.36 8.74
N SER A 3 -9.91 -10.11 8.14
CA SER A 3 -11.17 -10.01 8.88
C SER A 3 -12.32 -10.48 8.00
N GLY A 4 -13.02 -11.54 8.42
CA GLY A 4 -14.15 -12.08 7.68
C GLY A 4 -13.79 -12.43 6.24
N ASN A 5 -14.46 -11.78 5.28
CA ASN A 5 -14.26 -12.01 3.85
C ASN A 5 -13.31 -11.00 3.20
N GLY A 6 -12.50 -10.29 4.00
CA GLY A 6 -11.65 -9.23 3.48
C GLY A 6 -10.25 -9.26 4.02
N ILE A 7 -9.39 -8.50 3.35
CA ILE A 7 -8.01 -8.26 3.76
C ILE A 7 -7.84 -6.74 3.90
N TYR A 8 -7.33 -6.32 5.05
CA TYR A 8 -7.01 -4.91 5.28
C TYR A 8 -5.54 -4.80 5.68
N THR A 9 -4.80 -3.88 5.05
CA THR A 9 -3.43 -3.57 5.43
C THR A 9 -3.34 -2.14 5.95
N GLY A 10 -2.55 -1.98 7.02
CA GLY A 10 -2.22 -0.67 7.55
C GLY A 10 -0.75 -0.36 7.37
N TYR A 11 -0.10 0.16 8.41
CA TYR A 11 1.29 0.56 8.37
C TYR A 11 2.22 -0.61 8.09
N LEU A 12 3.08 -0.44 7.07
CA LEU A 12 4.12 -1.39 6.70
C LEU A 12 5.45 -0.64 6.65
N GLY A 13 6.34 -0.95 7.57
CA GLY A 13 7.51 -0.12 7.87
C GLY A 13 8.78 -0.44 7.08
N SER A 14 8.74 -1.41 6.16
CA SER A 14 9.91 -1.74 5.34
C SER A 14 9.51 -2.31 3.99
N PRO A 15 10.41 -2.23 2.98
CA PRO A 15 10.13 -2.84 1.67
C PRO A 15 9.86 -4.34 1.77
N ARG A 16 10.56 -5.02 2.67
CA ARG A 16 10.38 -6.46 2.86
C ARG A 16 8.98 -6.79 3.40
N GLN A 17 8.49 -6.00 4.36
CA GLN A 17 7.14 -6.20 4.88
C GLN A 17 6.09 -5.99 3.79
N ILE A 18 6.27 -4.96 2.97
CA ILE A 18 5.35 -4.68 1.86
C ILE A 18 5.36 -5.85 0.90
N GLN A 19 6.52 -6.38 0.56
CA GLN A 19 6.64 -7.50 -0.35
C GLN A 19 6.00 -8.76 0.20
N ILE A 20 6.22 -9.06 1.48
CA ILE A 20 5.62 -10.23 2.14
C ILE A 20 4.10 -10.14 2.10
N VAL A 21 3.53 -8.97 2.40
CA VAL A 21 2.08 -8.77 2.37
C VAL A 21 1.55 -8.88 0.95
N SER A 22 2.27 -8.32 -0.03
CA SER A 22 1.90 -8.40 -1.44
C SER A 22 1.83 -9.87 -1.91
N ASP A 23 2.83 -10.67 -1.54
CA ASP A 23 2.87 -12.10 -1.89
C ASP A 23 1.74 -12.85 -1.20
N PHE A 24 1.48 -12.53 0.07
CA PHE A 24 0.37 -13.15 0.81
C PHE A 24 -0.97 -12.87 0.14
N ILE A 25 -1.21 -11.62 -0.23
CA ILE A 25 -2.48 -11.23 -0.87
C ILE A 25 -2.64 -11.98 -2.19
N ARG A 26 -1.57 -12.02 -3.02
CA ARG A 26 -1.61 -12.71 -4.29
C ARG A 26 -1.96 -14.18 -4.13
N ASP A 27 -1.39 -14.84 -3.10
CA ASP A 27 -1.52 -16.29 -2.94
C ASP A 27 -2.81 -16.71 -2.24
N PHE A 28 -3.36 -15.84 -1.36
CA PHE A 28 -4.49 -16.20 -0.52
C PHE A 28 -5.76 -15.39 -0.79
N ARG A 29 -5.71 -14.46 -1.73
CA ARG A 29 -6.88 -13.68 -2.08
C ARG A 29 -7.95 -14.56 -2.71
N ARG A 30 -9.18 -14.41 -2.22
CA ARG A 30 -10.33 -15.11 -2.76
C ARG A 30 -11.06 -14.25 -3.77
N LYS A 31 -11.76 -14.89 -4.72
CA LYS A 31 -12.53 -14.21 -5.75
C LYS A 31 -13.58 -13.27 -5.17
N ASP A 32 -14.18 -13.64 -4.04
CA ASP A 32 -15.25 -12.89 -3.40
C ASP A 32 -14.79 -12.07 -2.19
N SER A 33 -13.48 -12.01 -1.94
CA SER A 33 -12.94 -11.22 -0.83
C SER A 33 -12.63 -9.80 -1.28
N LEU A 34 -12.73 -8.85 -0.33
CA LEU A 34 -12.40 -7.46 -0.54
C LEU A 34 -11.02 -7.16 0.04
N THR A 35 -10.14 -6.60 -0.78
CA THR A 35 -8.79 -6.19 -0.34
C THR A 35 -8.73 -4.68 -0.26
N ILE A 36 -8.53 -4.16 0.96
CA ILE A 36 -8.42 -2.73 1.24
C ILE A 36 -7.00 -2.45 1.71
N ILE A 37 -6.32 -1.53 1.03
CA ILE A 37 -4.94 -1.16 1.36
C ILE A 37 -4.87 0.32 1.70
N ASP A 38 -4.35 0.61 2.91
CA ASP A 38 -4.00 1.94 3.33
C ASP A 38 -2.51 2.15 2.99
N PRO A 39 -2.19 2.86 1.91
CA PRO A 39 -0.81 2.98 1.44
C PRO A 39 -0.04 4.05 2.21
N VAL A 40 0.24 3.78 3.47
CA VAL A 40 0.91 4.73 4.37
C VAL A 40 2.33 5.00 3.85
N LEU A 41 2.59 6.21 3.35
CA LEU A 41 3.88 6.62 2.80
C LEU A 41 4.34 7.97 3.33
N GLY A 42 3.44 8.94 3.46
CA GLY A 42 3.82 10.28 3.82
C GLY A 42 2.65 11.23 3.95
N ASP A 43 2.97 12.51 4.13
CA ASP A 43 1.98 13.57 4.26
C ASP A 43 2.61 14.92 3.92
N ASN A 44 1.80 15.92 3.64
CA ASN A 44 2.25 17.30 3.36
C ASN A 44 3.32 17.38 2.26
N GLY A 45 3.22 16.55 1.25
CA GLY A 45 4.14 16.54 0.12
C GLY A 45 5.43 15.75 0.34
N LYS A 46 5.60 15.13 1.50
CA LYS A 46 6.85 14.45 1.87
C LYS A 46 6.60 13.05 2.37
N LEU A 47 7.53 12.15 2.08
CA LEU A 47 7.57 10.83 2.71
C LEU A 47 7.85 10.98 4.21
N TYR A 48 7.32 10.05 5.00
CA TYR A 48 7.71 9.96 6.40
C TYR A 48 9.21 9.65 6.50
N SER A 49 9.85 10.10 7.59
CA SER A 49 11.31 10.08 7.73
C SER A 49 11.95 8.71 7.64
N ASN A 50 11.22 7.66 7.96
CA ASN A 50 11.70 6.27 7.88
C ASN A 50 11.35 5.59 6.56
N PHE A 51 10.79 6.33 5.60
CA PHE A 51 10.40 5.80 4.30
C PHE A 51 11.36 6.29 3.22
N ASN A 52 11.48 5.53 2.13
CA ASN A 52 12.36 5.85 1.02
C ASN A 52 11.74 5.41 -0.31
N GLU A 53 12.46 5.67 -1.41
CA GLU A 53 11.96 5.32 -2.76
C GLU A 53 11.71 3.84 -2.96
N SER A 54 12.52 2.98 -2.34
CA SER A 54 12.30 1.53 -2.37
C SER A 54 10.91 1.17 -1.85
N MET A 55 10.49 1.82 -0.77
CA MET A 55 9.17 1.57 -0.18
C MET A 55 8.06 2.09 -1.09
N VAL A 56 8.29 3.21 -1.77
CA VAL A 56 7.32 3.73 -2.74
C VAL A 56 7.10 2.72 -3.87
N VAL A 57 8.18 2.18 -4.44
CA VAL A 57 8.10 1.20 -5.52
C VAL A 57 7.35 -0.04 -5.06
N GLU A 58 7.68 -0.56 -3.87
CA GLU A 58 7.00 -1.74 -3.33
C GLU A 58 5.53 -1.45 -3.04
N MET A 59 5.20 -0.25 -2.57
CA MET A 59 3.82 0.14 -2.33
C MET A 59 3.04 0.26 -3.65
N GLN A 60 3.66 0.78 -4.71
CA GLN A 60 3.05 0.81 -6.04
C GLN A 60 2.68 -0.59 -6.51
N HIS A 61 3.53 -1.58 -6.24
CA HIS A 61 3.22 -2.97 -6.54
C HIS A 61 2.09 -3.51 -5.67
N LEU A 62 2.13 -3.23 -4.38
CA LEU A 62 1.13 -3.72 -3.43
C LEU A 62 -0.28 -3.26 -3.81
N VAL A 63 -0.44 -1.98 -4.15
CA VAL A 63 -1.78 -1.43 -4.44
C VAL A 63 -2.39 -2.00 -5.70
N THR A 64 -1.61 -2.64 -6.58
CA THR A 64 -2.18 -3.32 -7.75
C THR A 64 -3.07 -4.49 -7.35
N HIS A 65 -2.92 -5.00 -6.14
CA HIS A 65 -3.72 -6.11 -5.62
C HIS A 65 -4.97 -5.64 -4.86
N ALA A 66 -5.14 -4.33 -4.71
CA ALA A 66 -6.24 -3.79 -3.92
C ALA A 66 -7.52 -3.64 -4.73
N ASP A 67 -8.65 -3.87 -4.07
CA ASP A 67 -9.95 -3.46 -4.59
C ASP A 67 -10.26 -2.01 -4.21
N VAL A 68 -9.75 -1.58 -3.05
CA VAL A 68 -9.92 -0.22 -2.54
C VAL A 68 -8.60 0.24 -1.91
N ILE A 69 -8.21 1.49 -2.19
CA ILE A 69 -7.08 2.12 -1.50
C ILE A 69 -7.57 3.40 -0.84
N THR A 70 -6.91 3.77 0.26
CA THR A 70 -7.30 4.96 1.05
C THR A 70 -6.11 5.90 1.24
N PRO A 71 -5.48 6.41 0.15
CA PRO A 71 -4.32 7.28 0.26
C PRO A 71 -4.73 8.71 0.61
N ASN A 72 -3.86 9.43 1.33
CA ASN A 72 -3.95 10.88 1.36
C ASN A 72 -3.40 11.44 0.03
N LEU A 73 -3.46 12.76 -0.13
CA LEU A 73 -3.06 13.39 -1.39
C LEU A 73 -1.58 13.17 -1.71
N THR A 74 -0.71 13.26 -0.69
CA THR A 74 0.72 13.00 -0.83
C THR A 74 0.99 11.58 -1.33
N GLU A 75 0.35 10.61 -0.68
CA GLU A 75 0.49 9.20 -1.04
C GLU A 75 -0.01 8.93 -2.45
N LEU A 76 -1.12 9.57 -2.82
CA LEU A 76 -1.66 9.40 -4.16
C LEU A 76 -0.67 9.87 -5.24
N PHE A 77 0.00 11.00 -5.05
CA PHE A 77 1.00 11.48 -6.01
C PHE A 77 2.20 10.54 -6.10
N TYR A 78 2.67 10.00 -4.97
CA TYR A 78 3.75 9.01 -5.00
C TYR A 78 3.33 7.73 -5.72
N LEU A 79 2.11 7.28 -5.50
CA LEU A 79 1.61 6.07 -6.15
C LEU A 79 1.44 6.26 -7.66
N LEU A 80 1.07 7.46 -8.10
CA LEU A 80 0.90 7.79 -9.52
C LEU A 80 2.22 8.22 -10.16
N ASP A 81 3.31 8.32 -9.39
CA ASP A 81 4.61 8.80 -9.85
C ASP A 81 4.50 10.20 -10.44
N ARG A 82 3.79 11.10 -9.75
CA ARG A 82 3.58 12.48 -10.18
C ARG A 82 4.02 13.45 -9.12
N PRO A 83 4.46 14.68 -9.51
CA PRO A 83 4.84 15.70 -8.52
C PRO A 83 3.65 16.09 -7.65
N TYR A 84 3.92 16.33 -6.38
CA TYR A 84 2.94 16.90 -5.46
C TYR A 84 2.73 18.38 -5.79
N LYS A 85 1.48 18.81 -5.81
CA LYS A 85 1.12 20.21 -6.06
C LYS A 85 0.20 20.76 -4.98
#